data_f1309d7e62005c32a05ff0b098332c82
#
_entry.id   f1309d7e62005c32a05ff0b098332c82
#
_cell.length_a   1.000
_cell.length_b   1.000
_cell.length_c   1.000
_cell.angle_alpha   90.00
_cell.angle_beta   90.00
_cell.angle_gamma   90.00
#
_symmetry.space_group_name_H-M   'P 1'
#
loop_
_entity.id
_entity.type
_entity.pdbx_description
1 polymer ?
#
loop_
_entity_poly.entity_id
_entity_poly.type
_entity_poly.pdbx_seq_one_letter_code
_entity_poly.pdbx_strand_id
1 'polypeptide(L)'
;MLNVSGIDIPRTVEEAVCLDRSALIVYDMQIGILRQMDDAEAIVEKVNTVLEAAREVGLRTYFLRHTSLPKNLMGRFQVRQALAWQSTDDPDEIMPWFPRDADGTKIIPKLAPRETEAVFDKLTMSAFQGTPLDFALRDCDIHTVLVCGVA
;
A
#
# COMPACT_ATOMS: atom_id res chain seq x y z
N MET A 1 4.78 28.91 -4.41
CA MET A 1 4.11 28.75 -3.09
C MET A 1 3.22 29.95 -2.80
N LEU A 2 1.98 29.77 -2.36
CA LEU A 2 1.07 30.84 -1.95
C LEU A 2 0.96 30.81 -0.40
N ASN A 3 1.17 31.96 0.26
CA ASN A 3 0.97 32.03 1.70
C ASN A 3 -0.44 32.55 2.04
N VAL A 4 -1.18 31.79 2.83
CA VAL A 4 -2.52 32.15 3.31
C VAL A 4 -2.57 31.97 4.83
N SER A 5 -2.70 33.09 5.55
CA SER A 5 -2.76 33.07 7.01
C SER A 5 -1.59 32.34 7.70
N GLY A 6 -0.39 32.46 7.14
CA GLY A 6 0.83 31.81 7.64
C GLY A 6 1.00 30.36 7.21
N ILE A 7 0.13 29.84 6.35
CA ILE A 7 0.22 28.50 5.77
C ILE A 7 0.71 28.62 4.33
N ASP A 8 1.78 27.90 4.01
CA ASP A 8 2.32 27.83 2.66
C ASP A 8 1.57 26.74 1.86
N ILE A 9 0.92 27.16 0.77
CA ILE A 9 0.11 26.31 -0.09
C ILE A 9 0.86 26.10 -1.40
N PRO A 10 1.25 24.86 -1.74
CA PRO A 10 1.87 24.55 -3.01
C PRO A 10 0.87 24.73 -4.17
N ARG A 11 1.32 25.34 -5.27
CA ARG A 11 0.51 25.59 -6.47
C ARG A 11 0.86 24.66 -7.63
N THR A 12 2.00 24.00 -7.56
CA THR A 12 2.47 23.04 -8.55
C THR A 12 2.92 21.75 -7.85
N VAL A 13 3.09 20.68 -8.63
CA VAL A 13 3.62 19.41 -8.12
C VAL A 13 5.04 19.60 -7.58
N GLU A 14 5.87 20.37 -8.27
CA GLU A 14 7.25 20.66 -7.88
C GLU A 14 7.32 21.41 -6.55
N GLU A 15 6.35 22.29 -6.28
CA GLU A 15 6.25 22.97 -4.99
C GLU A 15 5.75 22.04 -3.87
N ALA A 16 4.93 21.02 -4.21
CA ALA A 16 4.38 20.09 -3.25
C ALA A 16 5.36 18.96 -2.89
N VAL A 17 6.20 18.53 -3.84
CA VAL A 17 7.12 17.40 -3.67
C VAL A 17 8.50 17.91 -3.30
N CYS A 18 8.81 17.88 -2.01
CA CYS A 18 10.15 18.11 -1.47
C CYS A 18 10.72 16.75 -1.03
N LEU A 19 11.88 16.34 -1.55
CA LEU A 19 12.45 15.00 -1.30
C LEU A 19 12.59 14.70 0.19
N ASP A 20 13.02 15.68 0.99
CA ASP A 20 13.22 15.50 2.43
C ASP A 20 11.91 15.31 3.20
N ARG A 21 10.78 15.78 2.64
CA ARG A 21 9.44 15.78 3.27
C ARG A 21 8.40 14.99 2.46
N SER A 22 8.86 14.17 1.54
CA SER A 22 7.98 13.33 0.73
C SER A 22 8.32 11.86 0.92
N ALA A 23 7.31 11.00 0.71
CA ALA A 23 7.48 9.55 0.70
C ALA A 23 6.66 8.91 -0.42
N LEU A 24 7.11 7.76 -0.91
CA LEU A 24 6.36 6.90 -1.81
C LEU A 24 5.66 5.80 -1.00
N ILE A 25 4.39 5.57 -1.28
CA ILE A 25 3.63 4.44 -0.77
C ILE A 25 3.30 3.52 -1.95
N VAL A 26 3.81 2.29 -1.90
CA VAL A 26 3.51 1.23 -2.88
C VAL A 26 2.42 0.35 -2.28
N TYR A 27 1.23 0.38 -2.90
CA TYR A 27 0.01 -0.15 -2.33
C TYR A 27 -0.36 -1.49 -2.96
N ASP A 28 -0.47 -2.53 -2.13
CA ASP A 28 -1.05 -3.86 -2.44
C ASP A 28 -0.51 -4.57 -3.71
N MET A 29 0.75 -4.32 -4.09
CA MET A 29 1.40 -4.96 -5.23
C MET A 29 1.77 -6.42 -4.94
N GLN A 30 0.77 -7.21 -4.51
CA GLN A 30 0.89 -8.60 -4.08
C GLN A 30 0.56 -9.58 -5.21
N ILE A 31 1.24 -10.72 -5.21
CA ILE A 31 1.06 -11.78 -6.21
C ILE A 31 -0.41 -12.20 -6.33
N GLY A 32 -1.10 -12.41 -5.21
CA GLY A 32 -2.49 -12.89 -5.20
C GLY A 32 -3.50 -11.85 -5.66
N ILE A 33 -3.22 -10.55 -5.49
CA ILE A 33 -4.05 -9.47 -6.00
C ILE A 33 -3.86 -9.32 -7.49
N LEU A 34 -2.60 -9.23 -7.94
CA LEU A 34 -2.26 -9.03 -9.35
C LEU A 34 -2.73 -10.19 -10.25
N ARG A 35 -2.77 -11.42 -9.74
CA ARG A 35 -3.31 -12.58 -10.49
C ARG A 35 -4.79 -12.46 -10.86
N GLN A 36 -5.53 -11.56 -10.24
CA GLN A 36 -6.95 -11.32 -10.48
C GLN A 36 -7.20 -10.20 -11.51
N MET A 37 -6.14 -9.62 -12.06
CA MET A 37 -6.20 -8.45 -12.94
C MET A 37 -5.69 -8.80 -14.34
N ASP A 38 -6.45 -8.47 -15.36
CA ASP A 38 -6.08 -8.75 -16.77
C ASP A 38 -4.89 -7.90 -17.25
N ASP A 39 -4.74 -6.69 -16.69
CA ASP A 39 -3.70 -5.72 -17.05
C ASP A 39 -2.55 -5.64 -16.01
N ALA A 40 -2.40 -6.67 -15.18
CA ALA A 40 -1.42 -6.71 -14.09
C ALA A 40 0.01 -6.37 -14.54
N GLU A 41 0.44 -6.90 -15.69
CA GLU A 41 1.80 -6.66 -16.20
C GLU A 41 2.02 -5.17 -16.50
N ALA A 42 1.07 -4.51 -17.17
CA ALA A 42 1.16 -3.09 -17.49
C ALA A 42 1.18 -2.21 -16.23
N ILE A 43 0.41 -2.60 -15.20
CA ILE A 43 0.40 -1.91 -13.90
C ILE A 43 1.76 -2.08 -13.21
N VAL A 44 2.28 -3.30 -13.16
CA VAL A 44 3.59 -3.60 -12.54
C VAL A 44 4.70 -2.78 -13.20
N GLU A 45 4.71 -2.67 -14.53
CA GLU A 45 5.71 -1.86 -15.26
C GLU A 45 5.63 -0.37 -14.87
N LYS A 46 4.43 0.20 -14.80
CA LYS A 46 4.23 1.58 -14.39
C LYS A 46 4.68 1.82 -12.94
N VAL A 47 4.29 0.93 -12.03
CA VAL A 47 4.68 1.03 -10.61
C VAL A 47 6.20 0.86 -10.48
N ASN A 48 6.82 -0.05 -11.23
CA ASN A 48 8.26 -0.23 -11.24
C ASN A 48 8.99 1.03 -11.72
N THR A 49 8.48 1.70 -12.75
CA THR A 49 9.05 2.96 -13.24
C THR A 49 9.05 4.03 -12.14
N VAL A 50 7.94 4.19 -11.43
CA VAL A 50 7.82 5.15 -10.31
C VAL A 50 8.75 4.76 -9.16
N LEU A 51 8.78 3.48 -8.81
CA LEU A 51 9.60 2.95 -7.71
C LEU A 51 11.10 3.14 -7.98
N GLU A 52 11.57 2.84 -9.19
CA GLU A 52 13.00 3.03 -9.51
C GLU A 52 13.37 4.52 -9.52
N ALA A 53 12.51 5.41 -10.05
CA ALA A 53 12.74 6.84 -9.97
C ALA A 53 12.81 7.34 -8.52
N ALA A 54 11.94 6.85 -7.64
CA ALA A 54 11.97 7.16 -6.21
C ALA A 54 13.27 6.66 -5.53
N ARG A 55 13.72 5.46 -5.91
CA ARG A 55 14.98 4.85 -5.43
C ARG A 55 16.22 5.62 -5.87
N GLU A 56 16.24 6.10 -7.12
CA GLU A 56 17.34 6.90 -7.65
C GLU A 56 17.56 8.21 -6.89
N VAL A 57 16.48 8.85 -6.44
CA VAL A 57 16.55 10.08 -5.65
C VAL A 57 16.57 9.87 -4.15
N GLY A 58 16.57 8.63 -3.69
CA GLY A 58 16.60 8.29 -2.27
C GLY A 58 15.31 8.61 -1.51
N LEU A 59 14.16 8.63 -2.19
CA LEU A 59 12.86 8.90 -1.58
C LEU A 59 12.48 7.78 -0.61
N ARG A 60 12.01 8.12 0.60
CA ARG A 60 11.51 7.12 1.56
C ARG A 60 10.36 6.35 0.98
N THR A 61 10.44 5.01 1.03
CA THR A 61 9.44 4.14 0.40
C THR A 61 8.86 3.17 1.42
N TYR A 62 7.54 3.09 1.44
CA TYR A 62 6.76 2.19 2.28
C TYR A 62 5.87 1.31 1.40
N PHE A 63 5.94 0.01 1.64
CA PHE A 63 5.07 -0.98 0.99
C PHE A 63 3.93 -1.36 1.93
N LEU A 64 2.73 -1.42 1.40
CA LEU A 64 1.56 -1.92 2.10
C LEU A 64 1.18 -3.29 1.53
N ARG A 65 0.87 -4.25 2.42
CA ARG A 65 0.31 -5.54 2.04
C ARG A 65 -1.03 -5.76 2.74
N HIS A 66 -2.02 -6.16 1.99
CA HIS A 66 -3.25 -6.66 2.58
C HIS A 66 -3.03 -8.07 3.15
N THR A 67 -3.45 -8.30 4.38
CA THR A 67 -3.36 -9.61 5.04
C THR A 67 -4.71 -10.01 5.62
N SER A 68 -4.94 -11.31 5.74
CA SER A 68 -6.13 -11.87 6.39
C SER A 68 -5.77 -12.51 7.72
N LEU A 69 -6.63 -12.34 8.71
CA LEU A 69 -6.56 -13.14 9.93
C LEU A 69 -6.95 -14.59 9.64
N PRO A 70 -6.55 -15.55 10.49
CA PRO A 70 -7.14 -16.89 10.50
C PRO A 70 -8.67 -16.80 10.61
N LYS A 71 -9.40 -17.69 9.94
CA LYS A 71 -10.88 -17.66 9.85
C LYS A 71 -11.57 -17.48 11.19
N ASN A 72 -11.12 -18.19 12.20
CA ASN A 72 -11.68 -18.15 13.58
C ASN A 72 -11.43 -16.82 14.32
N LEU A 73 -10.56 -15.95 13.80
CA LEU A 73 -10.26 -14.61 14.34
C LEU A 73 -10.83 -13.49 13.48
N MET A 74 -11.47 -13.79 12.35
CA MET A 74 -12.10 -12.80 11.50
C MET A 74 -13.32 -12.20 12.20
N GLY A 75 -13.36 -10.86 12.28
CA GLY A 75 -14.51 -10.12 12.77
C GLY A 75 -15.49 -9.75 11.65
N ARG A 76 -16.52 -8.99 12.01
CA ARG A 76 -17.63 -8.61 11.10
C ARG A 76 -17.17 -8.00 9.78
N PHE A 77 -16.14 -7.15 9.82
CA PHE A 77 -15.63 -6.48 8.62
C PHE A 77 -14.98 -7.50 7.67
N GLN A 78 -14.03 -8.31 8.17
CA GLN A 78 -13.31 -9.28 7.34
C GLN A 78 -14.22 -10.38 6.79
N VAL A 79 -15.18 -10.86 7.59
CA VAL A 79 -16.17 -11.84 7.10
C VAL A 79 -17.02 -11.26 5.98
N ARG A 80 -17.58 -10.05 6.16
CA ARG A 80 -18.37 -9.39 5.09
C ARG A 80 -17.56 -9.14 3.83
N GLN A 81 -16.31 -8.73 3.97
CA GLN A 81 -15.41 -8.51 2.85
C GLN A 81 -15.10 -9.83 2.11
N ALA A 82 -14.81 -10.90 2.87
CA ALA A 82 -14.55 -12.22 2.30
C ALA A 82 -15.77 -12.78 1.54
N LEU A 83 -16.96 -12.68 2.11
CA LEU A 83 -18.21 -13.08 1.44
C LEU A 83 -18.38 -12.35 0.10
N ALA A 84 -18.22 -11.02 0.10
CA ALA A 84 -18.37 -10.21 -1.11
C ALA A 84 -17.32 -10.55 -2.18
N TRP A 85 -16.04 -10.66 -1.78
CA TRP A 85 -14.94 -10.94 -2.73
C TRP A 85 -14.96 -12.37 -3.26
N GLN A 86 -15.41 -13.33 -2.45
CA GLN A 86 -15.47 -14.74 -2.85
C GLN A 86 -16.83 -15.12 -3.46
N SER A 87 -17.74 -14.14 -3.57
CA SER A 87 -19.06 -14.31 -4.21
C SER A 87 -19.85 -15.49 -3.62
N THR A 88 -19.83 -15.62 -2.30
CA THR A 88 -20.61 -16.62 -1.55
C THR A 88 -21.40 -15.96 -0.43
N ASP A 89 -22.55 -16.54 -0.09
CA ASP A 89 -23.36 -16.15 1.07
C ASP A 89 -23.14 -17.08 2.27
N ASP A 90 -22.36 -18.16 2.10
CA ASP A 90 -22.08 -19.13 3.14
C ASP A 90 -20.77 -18.79 3.88
N PRO A 91 -20.82 -18.41 5.18
CA PRO A 91 -19.63 -18.15 5.96
C PRO A 91 -18.71 -19.37 6.12
N ASP A 92 -19.22 -20.59 5.95
CA ASP A 92 -18.41 -21.78 6.06
C ASP A 92 -17.53 -22.03 4.85
N GLU A 93 -17.89 -21.49 3.71
CA GLU A 93 -17.12 -21.57 2.46
C GLU A 93 -15.97 -20.56 2.38
N ILE A 94 -16.01 -19.45 3.13
CA ILE A 94 -14.97 -18.43 3.04
C ILE A 94 -13.63 -18.94 3.57
N MET A 95 -12.57 -18.56 2.84
CA MET A 95 -11.18 -18.84 3.20
C MET A 95 -10.40 -17.53 3.35
N PRO A 96 -9.42 -17.45 4.28
CA PRO A 96 -8.47 -16.32 4.29
C PRO A 96 -7.69 -16.28 2.97
N TRP A 97 -7.85 -15.19 2.19
CA TRP A 97 -7.18 -15.11 0.89
C TRP A 97 -5.70 -14.76 0.99
N PHE A 98 -5.36 -13.97 2.02
CA PHE A 98 -4.01 -13.47 2.22
C PHE A 98 -3.48 -13.82 3.61
N PRO A 99 -3.35 -15.13 3.95
CA PRO A 99 -2.63 -15.53 5.15
C PRO A 99 -1.20 -14.96 5.09
N ARG A 100 -0.68 -14.49 6.22
CA ARG A 100 0.56 -13.71 6.30
C ARG A 100 1.73 -14.32 5.51
N ASP A 101 1.88 -15.64 5.57
CA ASP A 101 3.02 -16.36 4.99
C ASP A 101 2.71 -17.04 3.64
N ALA A 102 1.50 -16.82 3.11
CA ALA A 102 1.11 -17.39 1.82
C ALA A 102 1.85 -16.69 0.66
N ASP A 103 2.11 -17.44 -0.41
CA ASP A 103 2.77 -16.87 -1.61
C ASP A 103 1.97 -15.72 -2.21
N GLY A 104 0.64 -15.79 -2.19
CA GLY A 104 -0.24 -14.72 -2.66
C GLY A 104 -0.10 -13.40 -1.91
N THR A 105 0.36 -13.45 -0.65
CA THR A 105 0.55 -12.26 0.21
C THR A 105 1.88 -11.56 -0.07
N LYS A 106 2.84 -12.24 -0.70
CA LYS A 106 4.14 -11.66 -1.02
C LYS A 106 4.01 -10.55 -2.08
N ILE A 107 4.83 -9.51 -1.94
CA ILE A 107 5.00 -8.51 -3.00
C ILE A 107 5.60 -9.19 -4.21
N ILE A 108 5.16 -8.79 -5.41
CA ILE A 108 5.65 -9.37 -6.66
C ILE A 108 7.18 -9.18 -6.77
N PRO A 109 7.94 -10.21 -7.18
CA PRO A 109 9.41 -10.18 -7.17
C PRO A 109 10.03 -8.99 -7.91
N LYS A 110 9.40 -8.52 -8.99
CA LYS A 110 9.87 -7.37 -9.76
C LYS A 110 9.94 -6.08 -8.94
N LEU A 111 9.09 -5.94 -7.93
CA LEU A 111 9.01 -4.77 -7.04
C LEU A 111 9.59 -5.07 -5.65
N ALA A 112 10.34 -6.15 -5.49
CA ALA A 112 10.82 -6.61 -4.19
C ALA A 112 11.37 -5.46 -3.34
N PRO A 113 10.89 -5.29 -2.09
CA PRO A 113 11.39 -4.26 -1.19
C PRO A 113 12.88 -4.44 -0.89
N ARG A 114 13.61 -3.34 -0.79
CA ARG A 114 15.01 -3.30 -0.34
C ARG A 114 15.07 -3.26 1.19
N GLU A 115 16.22 -3.56 1.78
CA GLU A 115 16.44 -3.48 3.24
C GLU A 115 16.20 -2.08 3.82
N THR A 116 16.33 -1.05 2.99
CA THR A 116 16.09 0.36 3.36
C THR A 116 14.61 0.78 3.22
N GLU A 117 13.73 -0.12 2.81
CA GLU A 117 12.31 0.13 2.58
C GLU A 117 11.46 -0.65 3.57
N ALA A 118 10.41 -0.03 4.11
CA ALA A 118 9.55 -0.68 5.08
C ALA A 118 8.37 -1.40 4.42
N VAL A 119 7.95 -2.52 5.01
CA VAL A 119 6.73 -3.25 4.60
C VAL A 119 5.79 -3.31 5.78
N PHE A 120 4.56 -2.81 5.62
CA PHE A 120 3.51 -2.85 6.64
C PHE A 120 2.33 -3.69 6.20
N ASP A 121 1.87 -4.58 7.07
CA ASP A 121 0.69 -5.39 6.86
C ASP A 121 -0.56 -4.64 7.35
N LYS A 122 -1.63 -4.64 6.56
CA LYS A 122 -2.93 -4.06 6.90
C LYS A 122 -4.03 -5.10 6.81
N LEU A 123 -5.02 -4.98 7.69
CA LEU A 123 -6.23 -5.84 7.73
C LEU A 123 -7.46 -5.16 7.12
N THR A 124 -7.34 -3.88 6.76
CA THR A 124 -8.43 -3.05 6.25
C THR A 124 -8.03 -2.45 4.90
N MET A 125 -8.96 -1.77 4.25
CA MET A 125 -8.67 -1.05 3.00
C MET A 125 -7.72 0.13 3.22
N SER A 126 -7.79 0.78 4.39
CA SER A 126 -6.93 1.93 4.71
C SER A 126 -5.51 1.50 5.08
N ALA A 127 -4.51 2.17 4.50
CA ALA A 127 -3.11 2.05 4.87
C ALA A 127 -2.80 2.57 6.28
N PHE A 128 -3.62 3.49 6.80
CA PHE A 128 -3.41 4.16 8.08
C PHE A 128 -4.08 3.45 9.25
N GLN A 129 -5.11 2.66 8.98
CA GLN A 129 -5.89 2.03 10.04
C GLN A 129 -5.21 0.76 10.56
N GLY A 130 -4.69 0.83 11.77
CA GLY A 130 -4.06 -0.31 12.46
C GLY A 130 -2.65 -0.64 11.96
N THR A 131 -2.02 0.25 11.20
CA THR A 131 -0.61 0.13 10.78
C THR A 131 0.25 1.20 11.43
N PRO A 132 1.58 1.04 11.47
CA PRO A 132 2.49 2.08 11.95
C PRO A 132 2.75 3.20 10.94
N LEU A 133 2.05 3.25 9.79
CA LEU A 133 2.34 4.19 8.70
C LEU A 133 2.22 5.66 9.14
N ASP A 134 1.12 6.03 9.83
CA ASP A 134 0.94 7.42 10.29
C ASP A 134 2.08 7.86 11.22
N PHE A 135 2.46 6.98 12.16
CA PHE A 135 3.59 7.23 13.04
C PHE A 135 4.89 7.42 12.25
N ALA A 136 5.21 6.50 11.33
CA ALA A 136 6.44 6.55 10.56
C ALA A 136 6.55 7.82 9.68
N LEU A 137 5.43 8.24 9.08
CA LEU A 137 5.39 9.46 8.27
C LEU A 137 5.61 10.72 9.13
N ARG A 138 4.93 10.81 10.27
CA ARG A 138 5.06 11.97 11.19
C ARG A 138 6.43 12.04 11.84
N ASP A 139 6.99 10.92 12.27
CA ASP A 139 8.31 10.85 12.88
C ASP A 139 9.43 11.29 11.93
N CYS A 140 9.21 11.10 10.62
CA CYS A 140 10.11 11.54 9.56
C CYS A 140 9.78 12.93 8.99
N ASP A 141 8.87 13.69 9.58
CA ASP A 141 8.41 15.01 9.10
C ASP A 141 7.93 14.96 7.63
N ILE A 142 7.23 13.89 7.23
CA ILE A 142 6.68 13.73 5.89
C ILE A 142 5.38 14.52 5.77
N HIS A 143 5.33 15.41 4.79
CA HIS A 143 4.18 16.28 4.52
C HIS A 143 3.43 15.86 3.26
N THR A 144 4.10 15.17 2.35
CA THR A 144 3.53 14.75 1.06
C THR A 144 3.77 13.26 0.84
N VAL A 145 2.73 12.56 0.43
CA VAL A 145 2.85 11.17 -0.01
C VAL A 145 2.45 11.02 -1.47
N LEU A 146 3.29 10.30 -2.22
CA LEU A 146 2.94 9.80 -3.53
C LEU A 146 2.45 8.37 -3.35
N VAL A 147 1.35 8.02 -3.99
CA VAL A 147 0.75 6.68 -3.86
C VAL A 147 0.70 6.04 -5.24
N CYS A 148 1.21 4.83 -5.35
CA CYS A 148 1.08 4.00 -6.55
C CYS A 148 0.74 2.56 -6.15
N GLY A 149 0.18 1.79 -7.08
CA GLY A 149 -0.21 0.41 -6.86
C GLY A 149 -1.66 0.14 -7.20
N VAL A 150 -2.25 -0.84 -6.52
CA VAL A 150 -3.65 -1.27 -6.71
C VAL A 150 -4.40 -1.25 -5.38
N ALA A 151 -5.75 -1.08 -5.43
CA ALA A 151 -6.61 -1.06 -4.25
C ALA A 151 -7.97 -1.69 -4.57
#